data_4eb05a980f1f6e2f02b0b78a80c481c1
#
_entry.id   4eb05a980f1f6e2f02b0b78a80c481c1
#
_cell.length_a   1.000
_cell.length_b   1.000
_cell.length_c   1.000
_cell.angle_alpha   90.00
_cell.angle_beta   90.00
_cell.angle_gamma   90.00
#
_symmetry.space_group_name_H-M   'P 1'
#
loop_
_entity.id
_entity.type
_entity.pdbx_description
1 polymer ?
#
loop_
_entity_poly.entity_id
_entity_poly.type
_entity_poly.pdbx_seq_one_letter_code
_entity_poly.pdbx_strand_id
1 'polypeptide(L)'
;MQRTISAMVGKGSVNHNSRKFRAENVDGTRTHLNIDYCNENIKTVYHELFDEALERYNAKQTRADRKIKDYYEKIRSSKQKKPFHEIILQVVGKGNMNADTENGELAKQILDEYYQGFQERNPQLRVFSAHLHMDEATPHLHIDFVPFTTGSKRGLDTRVSLKQALATQGFKIGRAHV
;
A
#
# COMPACT_ATOMS: atom_id res chain seq x y z
N MET A 1 17.05 16.87 -19.14
CA MET A 1 17.36 15.45 -18.77
C MET A 1 16.06 14.73 -18.50
N GLN A 2 15.87 13.53 -19.01
CA GLN A 2 14.66 12.75 -18.74
C GLN A 2 14.79 12.11 -17.36
N ARG A 3 13.78 12.32 -16.48
CA ARG A 3 13.61 11.64 -15.20
C ARG A 3 12.37 10.77 -15.28
N THR A 4 12.37 9.66 -14.57
CA THR A 4 11.23 8.74 -14.52
C THR A 4 10.99 8.32 -13.07
N ILE A 5 9.74 8.00 -12.74
CA ILE A 5 9.41 7.35 -11.47
C ILE A 5 9.55 5.84 -11.68
N SER A 6 10.40 5.22 -10.88
CA SER A 6 10.52 3.76 -10.80
C SER A 6 9.65 3.26 -9.65
N ALA A 7 8.95 2.15 -9.87
CA ALA A 7 8.12 1.50 -8.87
C ALA A 7 8.60 0.08 -8.62
N MET A 8 8.66 -0.33 -7.37
CA MET A 8 8.96 -1.70 -6.96
C MET A 8 7.98 -2.19 -5.89
N VAL A 9 7.82 -3.50 -5.79
CA VAL A 9 7.02 -4.10 -4.72
C VAL A 9 7.84 -4.12 -3.44
N GLY A 10 7.29 -3.54 -2.37
CA GLY A 10 7.90 -3.53 -1.06
C GLY A 10 7.57 -4.80 -0.25
N LYS A 11 8.25 -4.95 0.90
CA LYS A 11 8.05 -6.05 1.84
C LYS A 11 6.93 -5.79 2.85
N GLY A 12 6.42 -4.56 2.94
CA GLY A 12 5.37 -4.16 3.86
C GLY A 12 5.85 -4.01 5.31
N SER A 13 7.00 -3.40 5.51
CA SER A 13 7.56 -3.17 6.85
C SER A 13 7.03 -1.85 7.46
N VAL A 14 5.76 -1.84 7.88
CA VAL A 14 5.07 -0.64 8.41
C VAL A 14 5.82 0.00 9.58
N ASN A 15 6.46 -0.78 10.46
CA ASN A 15 7.25 -0.23 11.57
C ASN A 15 8.54 0.46 11.11
N HIS A 16 9.17 -0.02 10.03
CA HIS A 16 10.31 0.65 9.41
C HIS A 16 9.83 1.93 8.70
N ASN A 17 8.76 1.85 7.93
CA ASN A 17 8.22 2.97 7.16
C ASN A 17 7.81 4.14 8.09
N SER A 18 7.18 3.83 9.22
CA SER A 18 6.77 4.82 10.24
C SER A 18 7.88 5.19 11.24
N ARG A 19 9.13 4.75 11.01
CA ARG A 19 10.29 4.99 11.90
C ARG A 19 10.10 4.52 13.36
N LYS A 20 9.16 3.62 13.63
CA LYS A 20 9.10 2.90 14.91
C LYS A 20 10.28 1.94 15.09
N PHE A 21 10.88 1.53 13.98
CA PHE A 21 12.14 0.80 13.90
C PHE A 21 13.08 1.52 12.94
N ARG A 22 14.32 1.75 13.35
CA ARG A 22 15.36 2.37 12.52
C ARG A 22 16.38 1.33 12.09
N ALA A 23 16.61 1.22 10.79
CA ALA A 23 17.69 0.42 10.22
C ALA A 23 19.02 1.20 10.25
N GLU A 24 20.14 0.51 10.09
CA GLU A 24 21.48 1.10 10.13
C GLU A 24 21.74 2.16 9.03
N ASN A 25 21.04 2.05 7.91
CA ASN A 25 21.16 2.98 6.77
C ASN A 25 20.35 4.27 6.94
N VAL A 26 19.66 4.47 8.06
CA VAL A 26 18.85 5.65 8.34
C VAL A 26 19.68 6.71 9.05
N ASP A 27 19.82 7.89 8.44
CA ASP A 27 20.41 9.06 9.07
C ASP A 27 19.39 9.75 9.98
N GLY A 28 19.48 9.47 11.27
CA GLY A 28 18.58 10.02 12.28
C GLY A 28 18.57 11.55 12.36
N THR A 29 19.62 12.24 11.91
CA THR A 29 19.68 13.71 11.90
C THR A 29 18.78 14.31 10.82
N ARG A 30 18.39 13.53 9.81
CA ARG A 30 17.57 13.93 8.66
C ARG A 30 16.13 13.44 8.73
N THR A 31 15.76 12.63 9.74
CA THR A 31 14.41 12.10 9.89
C THR A 31 13.34 13.19 9.93
N HIS A 32 13.67 14.40 10.40
CA HIS A 32 12.75 15.55 10.40
C HIS A 32 12.38 16.08 9.01
N LEU A 33 13.08 15.63 7.94
CA LEU A 33 12.81 15.98 6.54
C LEU A 33 11.82 15.00 5.88
N ASN A 34 11.53 13.88 6.54
CA ASN A 34 10.53 12.91 6.08
C ASN A 34 9.13 13.53 6.09
N ILE A 35 8.25 12.99 5.25
CA ILE A 35 6.83 13.37 5.25
C ILE A 35 6.00 12.14 5.60
N ASP A 36 5.22 12.25 6.66
CA ASP A 36 4.23 11.24 7.06
C ASP A 36 2.85 11.68 6.56
N TYR A 37 2.33 11.03 5.52
CA TYR A 37 1.03 11.37 4.95
C TYR A 37 -0.13 10.74 5.71
N CYS A 38 0.00 9.47 6.06
CA CYS A 38 -0.94 8.72 6.91
C CYS A 38 -0.26 7.52 7.55
N ASN A 39 -0.81 7.12 8.71
CA ASN A 39 -0.35 5.93 9.44
C ASN A 39 -1.50 5.38 10.28
N GLU A 40 -2.47 4.75 9.61
CA GLU A 40 -3.68 4.20 10.21
C GLU A 40 -3.46 2.74 10.65
N ASN A 41 -4.25 2.28 11.61
CA ASN A 41 -4.24 0.87 11.99
C ASN A 41 -4.96 0.06 10.92
N ILE A 42 -4.28 -0.91 10.34
CA ILE A 42 -4.83 -1.76 9.27
C ILE A 42 -6.12 -2.50 9.70
N LYS A 43 -6.24 -2.88 10.97
CA LYS A 43 -7.47 -3.55 11.46
C LYS A 43 -8.66 -2.61 11.44
N THR A 44 -8.47 -1.33 11.79
CA THR A 44 -9.51 -0.30 11.67
C THR A 44 -9.96 -0.15 10.21
N VAL A 45 -9.01 -0.10 9.28
CA VAL A 45 -9.32 -0.03 7.84
C VAL A 45 -10.07 -1.27 7.35
N TYR A 46 -9.76 -2.46 7.88
CA TYR A 46 -10.51 -3.68 7.57
C TYR A 46 -11.96 -3.61 8.07
N HIS A 47 -12.19 -3.09 9.26
CA HIS A 47 -13.54 -2.87 9.79
C HIS A 47 -14.32 -1.89 8.89
N GLU A 48 -13.74 -0.75 8.55
CA GLU A 48 -14.37 0.23 7.65
C GLU A 48 -14.75 -0.36 6.28
N LEU A 49 -13.88 -1.17 5.69
CA LEU A 49 -14.09 -1.70 4.34
C LEU A 49 -15.02 -2.92 4.30
N PHE A 50 -15.00 -3.76 5.33
CA PHE A 50 -15.51 -5.14 5.18
C PHE A 50 -16.59 -5.54 6.19
N ASP A 51 -16.83 -4.81 7.28
CA ASP A 51 -17.78 -5.24 8.33
C ASP A 51 -19.19 -5.45 7.78
N GLU A 52 -19.70 -4.50 7.01
CA GLU A 52 -21.04 -4.66 6.42
C GLU A 52 -21.13 -5.89 5.47
N ALA A 53 -20.10 -6.12 4.66
CA ALA A 53 -20.06 -7.28 3.79
C ALA A 53 -19.90 -8.58 4.56
N LEU A 54 -19.19 -8.54 5.67
CA LEU A 54 -19.03 -9.67 6.60
C LEU A 54 -20.35 -10.03 7.28
N GLU A 55 -21.10 -9.04 7.76
CA GLU A 55 -22.42 -9.24 8.33
C GLU A 55 -23.38 -9.86 7.32
N ARG A 56 -23.46 -9.31 6.12
CA ARG A 56 -24.28 -9.86 5.03
C ARG A 56 -23.90 -11.30 4.67
N TYR A 57 -22.60 -11.59 4.65
CA TYR A 57 -22.10 -12.94 4.39
C TYR A 57 -22.50 -13.90 5.51
N ASN A 58 -22.25 -13.53 6.77
CA ASN A 58 -22.53 -14.37 7.94
C ASN A 58 -24.04 -14.63 8.14
N ALA A 59 -24.89 -13.67 7.82
CA ALA A 59 -26.34 -13.82 7.88
C ALA A 59 -26.88 -14.92 6.95
N LYS A 60 -26.21 -15.17 5.83
CA LYS A 60 -26.57 -16.22 4.86
C LYS A 60 -26.03 -17.61 5.25
N GLN A 61 -25.19 -17.71 6.30
CA GLN A 61 -24.60 -18.97 6.70
C GLN A 61 -25.47 -19.67 7.75
N THR A 62 -26.00 -20.85 7.40
CA THR A 62 -26.76 -21.70 8.33
C THR A 62 -25.86 -22.47 9.30
N ARG A 63 -24.61 -22.76 8.88
CA ARG A 63 -23.64 -23.51 9.66
C ARG A 63 -22.65 -22.56 10.36
N ALA A 64 -22.44 -22.73 11.66
CA ALA A 64 -21.56 -21.89 12.47
C ALA A 64 -20.09 -21.96 12.02
N ASP A 65 -19.62 -23.14 11.56
CA ASP A 65 -18.25 -23.34 11.07
C ASP A 65 -17.94 -22.60 9.74
N ARG A 66 -18.97 -22.13 9.02
CA ARG A 66 -18.83 -21.31 7.80
C ARG A 66 -18.83 -19.81 8.09
N LYS A 67 -19.23 -19.39 9.27
CA LYS A 67 -19.19 -17.98 9.67
C LYS A 67 -17.76 -17.52 9.90
N ILE A 68 -17.46 -16.32 9.46
CA ILE A 68 -16.18 -15.68 9.64
C ILE A 68 -16.26 -14.75 10.85
N LYS A 69 -15.44 -14.98 11.86
CA LYS A 69 -15.41 -14.16 13.08
C LYS A 69 -14.61 -12.87 12.90
N ASP A 70 -13.47 -12.97 12.23
CA ASP A 70 -12.54 -11.87 11.98
C ASP A 70 -12.01 -11.99 10.55
N TYR A 71 -12.34 -11.00 9.71
CA TYR A 71 -11.95 -11.05 8.31
C TYR A 71 -10.48 -10.73 8.10
N TYR A 72 -9.90 -9.85 8.93
CA TYR A 72 -8.46 -9.57 8.89
C TYR A 72 -7.64 -10.82 9.18
N GLU A 73 -7.96 -11.52 10.27
CA GLU A 73 -7.26 -12.75 10.65
C GLU A 73 -7.45 -13.88 9.61
N LYS A 74 -8.63 -13.95 8.98
CA LYS A 74 -8.86 -14.87 7.86
C LYS A 74 -7.95 -14.59 6.68
N ILE A 75 -7.75 -13.32 6.32
CA ILE A 75 -6.86 -12.96 5.20
C ILE A 75 -5.40 -13.15 5.62
N ARG A 76 -5.01 -12.72 6.83
CA ARG A 76 -3.65 -12.85 7.35
C ARG A 76 -3.16 -14.30 7.42
N SER A 77 -4.02 -15.22 7.78
CA SER A 77 -3.71 -16.66 7.84
C SER A 77 -3.78 -17.37 6.48
N SER A 78 -4.23 -16.68 5.42
CA SER A 78 -4.35 -17.25 4.08
C SER A 78 -2.96 -17.45 3.43
N LYS A 79 -2.73 -18.61 2.82
CA LYS A 79 -1.54 -18.86 1.99
C LYS A 79 -1.59 -18.18 0.61
N GLN A 80 -2.78 -17.75 0.17
CA GLN A 80 -3.01 -17.23 -1.19
C GLN A 80 -3.25 -15.71 -1.23
N LYS A 81 -3.47 -15.08 -0.08
CA LYS A 81 -3.80 -13.66 0.00
C LYS A 81 -2.90 -12.96 0.99
N LYS A 82 -2.57 -11.72 0.70
CA LYS A 82 -1.88 -10.83 1.63
C LYS A 82 -2.88 -9.84 2.20
N PRO A 83 -2.75 -9.45 3.49
CA PRO A 83 -3.63 -8.44 4.10
C PRO A 83 -3.53 -7.07 3.42
N PHE A 84 -2.34 -6.73 2.92
CA PHE A 84 -2.05 -5.49 2.21
C PHE A 84 -0.86 -5.68 1.27
N HIS A 85 -0.62 -4.68 0.46
CA HIS A 85 0.53 -4.60 -0.44
C HIS A 85 1.23 -3.26 -0.25
N GLU A 86 2.53 -3.26 -0.53
CA GLU A 86 3.36 -2.06 -0.54
C GLU A 86 3.93 -1.83 -1.93
N ILE A 87 3.95 -0.57 -2.34
CA ILE A 87 4.80 -0.10 -3.44
C ILE A 87 5.79 0.92 -2.90
N ILE A 88 7.01 0.87 -3.45
CA ILE A 88 8.07 1.82 -3.18
C ILE A 88 8.36 2.56 -4.48
N LEU A 89 8.34 3.87 -4.43
CA LEU A 89 8.55 4.74 -5.57
C LEU A 89 9.83 5.56 -5.39
N GLN A 90 10.63 5.65 -6.45
CA GLN A 90 11.85 6.45 -6.50
C GLN A 90 11.89 7.24 -7.81
N VAL A 91 12.51 8.42 -7.79
CA VAL A 91 12.85 9.13 -9.02
C VAL A 91 14.22 8.65 -9.49
N VAL A 92 14.29 8.17 -10.72
CA VAL A 92 15.53 7.75 -11.37
C VAL A 92 15.86 8.67 -12.56
N GLY A 93 17.15 8.95 -12.76
CA GLY A 93 17.61 9.83 -13.81
C GLY A 93 19.13 9.91 -13.86
N LYS A 94 19.65 10.71 -14.79
CA LYS A 94 21.09 11.01 -14.85
C LYS A 94 21.45 12.03 -13.76
N GLY A 95 22.54 11.77 -13.04
CA GLY A 95 23.08 12.61 -11.99
C GLY A 95 22.95 12.00 -10.60
N ASN A 96 23.48 12.70 -9.62
CA ASN A 96 23.38 12.30 -8.22
C ASN A 96 21.98 12.59 -7.69
N MET A 97 21.23 11.55 -7.32
CA MET A 97 19.87 11.62 -6.77
C MET A 97 19.87 11.48 -5.24
N ASN A 98 21.05 11.67 -4.59
CA ASN A 98 21.13 11.59 -3.13
C ASN A 98 20.20 12.63 -2.50
N ALA A 99 19.64 12.25 -1.38
CA ALA A 99 18.61 13.04 -0.69
C ALA A 99 19.12 14.40 -0.15
N ASP A 100 20.45 14.58 -0.04
CA ASP A 100 21.12 15.81 0.39
C ASP A 100 21.50 16.75 -0.78
N THR A 101 21.05 16.47 -2.00
CA THR A 101 21.33 17.25 -3.20
C THR A 101 20.10 18.00 -3.70
N GLU A 102 20.31 18.99 -4.59
CA GLU A 102 19.21 19.66 -5.30
C GLU A 102 18.34 18.68 -6.09
N ASN A 103 18.94 17.64 -6.67
CA ASN A 103 18.17 16.58 -7.34
C ASN A 103 17.36 15.74 -6.37
N GLY A 104 17.84 15.53 -5.13
CA GLY A 104 17.10 14.89 -4.07
C GLY A 104 15.88 15.70 -3.65
N GLU A 105 16.02 17.01 -3.48
CA GLU A 105 14.89 17.89 -3.19
C GLU A 105 13.86 17.92 -4.32
N LEU A 106 14.32 17.94 -5.59
CA LEU A 106 13.41 17.81 -6.72
C LEU A 106 12.70 16.44 -6.76
N ALA A 107 13.40 15.36 -6.42
CA ALA A 107 12.82 14.02 -6.32
C ALA A 107 11.72 13.98 -5.25
N LYS A 108 11.95 14.62 -4.08
CA LYS A 108 10.96 14.77 -3.02
C LYS A 108 9.69 15.45 -3.54
N GLN A 109 9.83 16.58 -4.24
CA GLN A 109 8.70 17.33 -4.81
C GLN A 109 7.90 16.47 -5.80
N ILE A 110 8.58 15.76 -6.69
CA ILE A 110 7.93 14.86 -7.68
C ILE A 110 7.17 13.73 -6.98
N LEU A 111 7.75 13.12 -5.94
CA LEU A 111 7.11 12.02 -5.20
C LEU A 111 5.94 12.52 -4.37
N ASP A 112 6.05 13.70 -3.78
CA ASP A 112 4.95 14.35 -3.05
C ASP A 112 3.77 14.64 -3.98
N GLU A 113 4.01 15.30 -5.11
CA GLU A 113 2.98 15.58 -6.12
C GLU A 113 2.32 14.29 -6.64
N TYR A 114 3.12 13.24 -6.86
CA TYR A 114 2.60 11.93 -7.26
C TYR A 114 1.64 11.36 -6.20
N TYR A 115 2.01 11.45 -4.93
CA TYR A 115 1.20 10.93 -3.82
C TYR A 115 -0.14 11.66 -3.69
N GLN A 116 -0.17 12.98 -3.83
CA GLN A 116 -1.39 13.79 -3.66
C GLN A 116 -2.57 13.30 -4.53
N GLY A 117 -2.30 12.80 -5.73
CA GLY A 117 -3.33 12.24 -6.61
C GLY A 117 -3.46 10.71 -6.54
N PHE A 118 -2.73 10.01 -5.66
CA PHE A 118 -2.67 8.55 -5.70
C PHE A 118 -4.00 7.88 -5.39
N GLN A 119 -4.69 8.30 -4.33
CA GLN A 119 -5.95 7.68 -3.91
C GLN A 119 -7.08 7.91 -4.93
N GLU A 120 -7.13 9.09 -5.54
CA GLU A 120 -8.11 9.41 -6.58
C GLU A 120 -7.89 8.54 -7.83
N ARG A 121 -6.65 8.39 -8.26
CA ARG A 121 -6.31 7.51 -9.40
C ARG A 121 -6.51 6.02 -9.11
N ASN A 122 -6.52 5.64 -7.83
CA ASN A 122 -6.57 4.24 -7.38
C ASN A 122 -7.67 4.01 -6.32
N PRO A 123 -8.96 4.21 -6.66
CA PRO A 123 -10.03 4.17 -5.66
C PRO A 123 -10.22 2.81 -4.98
N GLN A 124 -9.78 1.69 -5.59
CA GLN A 124 -9.82 0.35 -4.99
C GLN A 124 -8.55 -0.05 -4.23
N LEU A 125 -7.59 0.87 -4.10
CA LEU A 125 -6.38 0.66 -3.30
C LEU A 125 -6.46 1.58 -2.07
N ARG A 126 -7.13 1.15 -0.99
CA ARG A 126 -7.30 1.95 0.24
C ARG A 126 -5.95 2.09 0.94
N VAL A 127 -5.32 3.25 0.79
CA VAL A 127 -4.05 3.59 1.47
C VAL A 127 -4.30 3.73 2.96
N PHE A 128 -3.45 3.12 3.79
CA PHE A 128 -3.52 3.23 5.25
C PHE A 128 -2.19 3.67 5.88
N SER A 129 -1.09 3.56 5.14
CA SER A 129 0.23 4.02 5.59
C SER A 129 1.00 4.53 4.39
N ALA A 130 1.51 5.77 4.48
CA ALA A 130 2.31 6.35 3.42
C ALA A 130 3.35 7.32 4.00
N HIS A 131 4.62 7.13 3.60
CA HIS A 131 5.76 7.86 4.13
C HIS A 131 6.76 8.16 3.01
N LEU A 132 7.18 9.41 2.92
CA LEU A 132 8.26 9.83 2.06
C LEU A 132 9.52 10.01 2.90
N HIS A 133 10.55 9.24 2.59
CA HIS A 133 11.80 9.23 3.32
C HIS A 133 12.88 10.06 2.63
N MET A 134 13.47 10.97 3.41
CA MET A 134 14.62 11.80 3.05
C MET A 134 15.86 11.48 3.90
N ASP A 135 15.73 10.56 4.84
CA ASP A 135 16.74 10.16 5.80
C ASP A 135 17.51 8.90 5.42
N GLU A 136 17.40 8.48 4.19
CA GLU A 136 18.22 7.43 3.56
C GLU A 136 19.01 8.00 2.38
N ALA A 137 19.77 7.16 1.67
CA ALA A 137 20.65 7.61 0.61
C ALA A 137 19.92 8.37 -0.52
N THR A 138 18.75 7.88 -0.94
CA THR A 138 17.92 8.50 -1.99
C THR A 138 16.49 8.67 -1.51
N PRO A 139 15.79 9.75 -1.93
CA PRO A 139 14.38 9.92 -1.62
C PRO A 139 13.55 8.78 -2.17
N HIS A 140 12.64 8.25 -1.34
CA HIS A 140 11.70 7.22 -1.76
C HIS A 140 10.40 7.31 -0.98
N LEU A 141 9.31 6.93 -1.65
CA LEU A 141 7.96 6.98 -1.13
C LEU A 141 7.44 5.56 -0.93
N HIS A 142 7.08 5.22 0.30
CA HIS A 142 6.36 4.01 0.65
C HIS A 142 4.86 4.25 0.65
N ILE A 143 4.10 3.40 -0.01
CA ILE A 143 2.63 3.41 0.03
C ILE A 143 2.14 2.00 0.35
N ASP A 144 1.55 1.83 1.53
CA ASP A 144 0.91 0.61 1.97
C ASP A 144 -0.61 0.72 1.79
N PHE A 145 -1.22 -0.27 1.13
CA PHE A 145 -2.64 -0.22 0.80
C PHE A 145 -3.34 -1.58 0.89
N VAL A 146 -4.62 -1.55 1.22
CA VAL A 146 -5.52 -2.71 1.18
C VAL A 146 -6.25 -2.69 -0.17
N PRO A 147 -5.99 -3.65 -1.08
CA PRO A 147 -6.71 -3.74 -2.35
C PRO A 147 -8.06 -4.41 -2.13
N PHE A 148 -9.14 -3.80 -2.59
CA PHE A 148 -10.48 -4.36 -2.44
C PHE A 148 -11.30 -4.29 -3.73
N THR A 149 -12.36 -5.09 -3.78
CA THR A 149 -13.34 -5.10 -4.86
C THR A 149 -14.74 -5.24 -4.27
N THR A 150 -15.73 -4.73 -4.97
CA THR A 150 -17.15 -4.82 -4.62
C THR A 150 -17.90 -5.69 -5.63
N GLY A 151 -19.14 -6.09 -5.31
CA GLY A 151 -20.01 -6.83 -6.23
C GLY A 151 -19.57 -8.27 -6.50
N SER A 152 -18.73 -8.86 -5.64
CA SER A 152 -18.30 -10.26 -5.80
C SER A 152 -19.46 -11.23 -5.57
N LYS A 153 -19.60 -12.21 -6.48
CA LYS A 153 -20.64 -13.26 -6.40
C LYS A 153 -20.25 -14.41 -5.45
N ARG A 154 -18.96 -14.55 -5.09
CA ARG A 154 -18.45 -15.61 -4.22
C ARG A 154 -17.76 -15.03 -3.00
N GLY A 155 -18.07 -15.57 -1.82
CA GLY A 155 -17.56 -15.07 -0.54
C GLY A 155 -18.23 -13.75 -0.14
N LEU A 156 -17.46 -12.84 0.49
CA LEU A 156 -17.96 -11.49 0.75
C LEU A 156 -18.17 -10.73 -0.56
N ASP A 157 -19.23 -9.95 -0.65
CA ASP A 157 -19.50 -9.09 -1.82
C ASP A 157 -18.48 -7.95 -1.95
N THR A 158 -18.01 -7.39 -0.82
CA THR A 158 -16.82 -6.54 -0.73
C THR A 158 -15.71 -7.34 -0.09
N ARG A 159 -14.56 -7.48 -0.76
CA ARG A 159 -13.49 -8.36 -0.30
C ARG A 159 -12.11 -7.95 -0.79
N VAL A 160 -11.08 -8.42 -0.09
CA VAL A 160 -9.67 -8.24 -0.51
C VAL A 160 -9.40 -8.97 -1.82
N SER A 161 -8.92 -8.23 -2.82
CA SER A 161 -8.49 -8.77 -4.11
C SER A 161 -7.65 -7.78 -4.91
N LEU A 162 -6.34 -7.94 -4.96
CA LEU A 162 -5.47 -7.11 -5.81
C LEU A 162 -5.81 -7.26 -7.29
N LYS A 163 -6.01 -8.51 -7.74
CA LYS A 163 -6.35 -8.81 -9.14
C LYS A 163 -7.61 -8.08 -9.60
N GLN A 164 -8.67 -8.13 -8.80
CA GLN A 164 -9.94 -7.50 -9.18
C GLN A 164 -9.89 -5.98 -9.03
N ALA A 165 -9.21 -5.46 -8.00
CA ALA A 165 -8.97 -4.04 -7.82
C ALA A 165 -8.28 -3.43 -9.04
N LEU A 166 -7.20 -4.05 -9.51
CA LEU A 166 -6.48 -3.61 -10.71
C LEU A 166 -7.30 -3.80 -12.00
N ALA A 167 -8.05 -4.89 -12.12
CA ALA A 167 -8.91 -5.13 -13.28
C ALA A 167 -10.02 -4.07 -13.41
N THR A 168 -10.58 -3.59 -12.30
CA THR A 168 -11.57 -2.50 -12.29
C THR A 168 -10.98 -1.19 -12.83
N GLN A 169 -9.68 -0.99 -12.65
CA GLN A 169 -8.93 0.16 -13.19
C GLN A 169 -8.45 -0.05 -14.64
N GLY A 170 -8.81 -1.15 -15.29
CA GLY A 170 -8.43 -1.45 -16.66
C GLY A 170 -7.11 -2.20 -16.84
N PHE A 171 -6.41 -2.54 -15.75
CA PHE A 171 -5.18 -3.31 -15.83
C PHE A 171 -5.46 -4.80 -16.08
N LYS A 172 -4.85 -5.36 -17.11
CA LYS A 172 -4.86 -6.81 -17.36
C LYS A 172 -3.62 -7.41 -16.71
N ILE A 173 -3.82 -8.24 -15.69
CA ILE A 173 -2.72 -9.06 -15.16
C ILE A 173 -2.50 -10.20 -16.15
N GLY A 174 -1.41 -10.12 -16.92
CA GLY A 174 -0.97 -11.18 -17.81
C GLY A 174 -0.77 -12.49 -17.03
N ARG A 175 -1.12 -13.64 -17.61
CA ARG A 175 -0.64 -14.93 -17.10
C ARG A 175 0.86 -14.96 -17.40
N ALA A 176 1.70 -15.12 -16.35
CA ALA A 176 3.06 -15.56 -16.59
C ALA A 176 2.96 -16.92 -17.28
N HIS A 177 3.40 -17.01 -18.53
CA HIS A 177 3.65 -18.29 -19.15
C HIS A 177 4.91 -18.86 -18.49
N VAL A 178 4.72 -19.89 -17.68
CA VAL A 178 5.80 -20.76 -17.20
C VAL A 178 6.19 -21.66 -18.35
#